data_4cc11fb182e7e1371580121775515ce0
#
_entry.id   4cc11fb182e7e1371580121775515ce0
#
_cell.length_a   1.000
_cell.length_b   1.000
_cell.length_c   1.000
_cell.angle_alpha   90.00
_cell.angle_beta   90.00
_cell.angle_gamma   90.00
#
_symmetry.space_group_name_H-M   'P 1'
#
loop_
_entity.id
_entity.type
_entity.pdbx_description
1 polymer ?
#
loop_
_entity_poly.entity_id
_entity_poly.type
_entity_poly.pdbx_seq_one_letter_code
_entity_poly.pdbx_strand_id
1 'polypeptide(L)'
;MKLTSEQIIQNWERLLNVIETEFTGERKDKLLSMYKDLEERMCIAPASSFSHFHNCMPGGYVDHVLRVIECAHEVYDLWTRMGADMSGYTKEELIFTALNHDIGKMGFPGEGNEIYQPNDSEWHRKNLGKEYKINPNNPFTLVNDLSIWLLQHYGIEITWNEMLGIKLTDGLYDESNKPYYISRSADSKLKTNLGYVMHQADSMAARIEYERWNNNKPIKSTTIKRPTKTITNPKTKVNAQEMFKDLFGDK
;
A
#
# COMPACT_ATOMS: atom_id res chain seq x y z
N MET A 1 -6.65 6.60 -16.54
CA MET A 1 -5.19 6.76 -16.40
C MET A 1 -4.60 5.37 -16.33
N LYS A 2 -3.47 5.11 -16.99
CA LYS A 2 -2.79 3.79 -16.95
C LYS A 2 -1.31 4.04 -16.74
N LEU A 3 -0.66 3.16 -16.00
CA LEU A 3 0.81 3.11 -15.91
C LEU A 3 1.36 2.37 -17.13
N THR A 4 2.54 2.77 -17.60
CA THR A 4 3.29 1.97 -18.58
C THR A 4 4.03 0.83 -17.87
N SER A 5 4.46 -0.18 -18.62
CA SER A 5 5.25 -1.29 -18.06
C SER A 5 6.53 -0.79 -17.37
N GLU A 6 7.20 0.18 -17.98
CA GLU A 6 8.38 0.79 -17.40
C GLU A 6 8.10 1.50 -16.07
N GLN A 7 6.96 2.19 -15.98
CA GLN A 7 6.54 2.86 -14.73
C GLN A 7 6.23 1.85 -13.62
N ILE A 8 5.60 0.72 -13.94
CA ILE A 8 5.31 -0.34 -12.96
C ILE A 8 6.63 -0.94 -12.44
N ILE A 9 7.57 -1.25 -13.35
CA ILE A 9 8.89 -1.77 -12.97
C ILE A 9 9.65 -0.76 -12.09
N GLN A 10 9.68 0.51 -12.49
CA GLN A 10 10.32 1.56 -11.70
C GLN A 10 9.69 1.73 -10.32
N ASN A 11 8.37 1.67 -10.22
CA ASN A 11 7.67 1.74 -8.93
C ASN A 11 8.01 0.53 -8.06
N TRP A 12 8.06 -0.67 -8.64
CA TRP A 12 8.48 -1.87 -7.93
C TRP A 12 9.91 -1.78 -7.40
N GLU A 13 10.86 -1.38 -8.25
CA GLU A 13 12.27 -1.15 -7.84
C GLU A 13 12.36 -0.11 -6.70
N ARG A 14 11.56 0.96 -6.75
CA ARG A 14 11.48 1.98 -5.69
C ARG A 14 10.93 1.41 -4.38
N LEU A 15 9.91 0.56 -4.45
CA LEU A 15 9.31 -0.06 -3.28
C LEU A 15 10.28 -0.99 -2.57
N LEU A 16 11.01 -1.84 -3.34
CA LEU A 16 12.07 -2.67 -2.79
C LEU A 16 13.19 -1.83 -2.18
N ASN A 17 13.55 -0.71 -2.81
CA ASN A 17 14.57 0.19 -2.26
C ASN A 17 14.14 0.82 -0.93
N VAL A 18 12.85 1.09 -0.71
CA VAL A 18 12.37 1.53 0.62
C VAL A 18 12.66 0.45 1.66
N ILE A 19 12.41 -0.83 1.36
CA ILE A 19 12.70 -1.92 2.29
C ILE A 19 14.21 -2.02 2.56
N GLU A 20 15.03 -1.92 1.53
CA GLU A 20 16.49 -1.99 1.65
C GLU A 20 17.08 -0.86 2.50
N THR A 21 16.49 0.34 2.46
CA THR A 21 17.05 1.53 3.09
C THR A 21 16.48 1.82 4.48
N GLU A 22 15.21 1.50 4.72
CA GLU A 22 14.53 1.87 5.96
C GLU A 22 14.55 0.74 7.01
N PHE A 23 14.85 -0.51 6.61
CA PHE A 23 14.88 -1.67 7.52
C PHE A 23 16.24 -2.33 7.55
N THR A 24 16.53 -3.08 8.63
CA THR A 24 17.81 -3.79 8.82
C THR A 24 17.60 -5.20 9.36
N GLY A 25 18.64 -6.03 9.26
CA GLY A 25 18.69 -7.37 9.85
C GLY A 25 17.61 -8.32 9.34
N GLU A 26 17.21 -9.25 10.18
CA GLU A 26 16.25 -10.31 9.88
C GLU A 26 14.90 -9.77 9.41
N ARG A 27 14.44 -8.65 9.98
CA ARG A 27 13.18 -8.00 9.59
C ARG A 27 13.20 -7.57 8.13
N LYS A 28 14.29 -6.95 7.67
CA LYS A 28 14.50 -6.58 6.28
C LYS A 28 14.45 -7.81 5.37
N ASP A 29 15.20 -8.86 5.75
CA ASP A 29 15.29 -10.07 4.94
C ASP A 29 13.92 -10.76 4.77
N LYS A 30 13.12 -10.82 5.84
CA LYS A 30 11.76 -11.36 5.81
C LYS A 30 10.82 -10.50 4.96
N LEU A 31 10.90 -9.17 5.08
CA LEU A 31 10.12 -8.26 4.22
C LEU A 31 10.47 -8.47 2.75
N LEU A 32 11.75 -8.47 2.40
CA LEU A 32 12.19 -8.72 1.02
C LEU A 32 11.74 -10.08 0.50
N SER A 33 11.78 -11.12 1.33
CA SER A 33 11.30 -12.44 0.96
C SER A 33 9.80 -12.45 0.68
N MET A 34 8.98 -11.87 1.56
CA MET A 34 7.53 -11.74 1.38
C MET A 34 7.18 -10.93 0.12
N TYR A 35 7.84 -9.79 -0.08
CA TYR A 35 7.58 -8.93 -1.24
C TYR A 35 7.96 -9.61 -2.56
N LYS A 36 9.04 -10.38 -2.59
CA LYS A 36 9.43 -11.18 -3.76
C LYS A 36 8.45 -12.34 -4.03
N ASP A 37 7.95 -12.99 -2.99
CA ASP A 37 6.93 -14.03 -3.13
C ASP A 37 5.61 -13.49 -3.70
N LEU A 38 5.28 -12.25 -3.37
CA LEU A 38 4.07 -11.56 -3.83
C LEU A 38 4.29 -10.65 -5.05
N GLU A 39 5.48 -10.62 -5.65
CA GLU A 39 5.89 -9.69 -6.71
C GLU A 39 4.88 -9.62 -7.86
N GLU A 40 4.50 -10.76 -8.42
CA GLU A 40 3.57 -10.82 -9.55
C GLU A 40 2.24 -10.15 -9.22
N ARG A 41 1.69 -10.44 -8.04
CA ARG A 41 0.42 -9.85 -7.60
C ARG A 41 0.55 -8.36 -7.36
N MET A 42 1.60 -7.93 -6.66
CA MET A 42 1.84 -6.51 -6.36
C MET A 42 1.99 -5.69 -7.61
N CYS A 43 2.71 -6.20 -8.61
CA CYS A 43 2.95 -5.50 -9.88
C CYS A 43 1.68 -5.32 -10.72
N ILE A 44 0.68 -6.19 -10.58
CA ILE A 44 -0.57 -6.13 -11.36
C ILE A 44 -1.79 -5.68 -10.55
N ALA A 45 -1.71 -5.70 -9.22
CA ALA A 45 -2.85 -5.35 -8.37
C ALA A 45 -3.27 -3.88 -8.54
N PRO A 46 -4.58 -3.60 -8.58
CA PRO A 46 -5.09 -2.25 -8.41
C PRO A 46 -5.09 -1.86 -6.93
N ALA A 47 -5.08 -0.56 -6.63
CA ALA A 47 -5.30 -0.08 -5.28
C ALA A 47 -6.79 -0.15 -4.86
N SER A 48 -7.71 -0.07 -5.82
CA SER A 48 -9.15 -0.12 -5.60
C SER A 48 -9.89 -0.86 -6.71
N SER A 49 -11.16 -1.21 -6.47
CA SER A 49 -11.97 -1.97 -7.44
C SER A 49 -12.82 -1.09 -8.39
N PHE A 50 -12.98 0.20 -8.09
CA PHE A 50 -13.77 1.12 -8.89
C PHE A 50 -12.91 2.21 -9.52
N SER A 51 -13.17 2.50 -10.81
CA SER A 51 -12.43 3.51 -11.59
C SER A 51 -12.50 4.91 -11.00
N HIS A 52 -13.58 5.24 -10.27
CA HIS A 52 -13.77 6.53 -9.62
C HIS A 52 -13.24 6.61 -8.18
N PHE A 53 -12.57 5.56 -7.70
CA PHE A 53 -11.81 5.62 -6.45
C PHE A 53 -10.35 6.02 -6.75
N HIS A 54 -9.38 5.33 -6.19
CA HIS A 54 -7.96 5.66 -6.38
C HIS A 54 -7.24 4.49 -7.07
N ASN A 55 -6.40 4.81 -8.03
CA ASN A 55 -5.48 3.88 -8.72
C ASN A 55 -6.09 2.52 -9.09
N CYS A 56 -7.31 2.52 -9.66
CA CYS A 56 -8.01 1.32 -10.14
C CYS A 56 -7.43 0.87 -11.49
N MET A 57 -6.18 0.38 -11.50
CA MET A 57 -5.45 -0.02 -12.69
C MET A 57 -4.30 -0.97 -12.32
N PRO A 58 -3.75 -1.75 -13.27
CA PRO A 58 -2.56 -2.56 -13.02
C PRO A 58 -1.40 -1.70 -12.51
N GLY A 59 -0.71 -2.19 -11.46
CA GLY A 59 0.36 -1.47 -10.76
C GLY A 59 -0.12 -0.36 -9.82
N GLY A 60 -1.43 -0.14 -9.75
CA GLY A 60 -2.02 0.91 -8.93
C GLY A 60 -1.77 0.73 -7.44
N TYR A 61 -1.67 -0.51 -6.96
CA TYR A 61 -1.33 -0.82 -5.58
C TYR A 61 0.05 -0.27 -5.19
N VAL A 62 1.08 -0.59 -5.95
CA VAL A 62 2.46 -0.14 -5.66
C VAL A 62 2.58 1.37 -5.75
N ASP A 63 1.96 2.00 -6.77
CA ASP A 63 1.94 3.47 -6.90
C ASP A 63 1.26 4.15 -5.71
N HIS A 64 0.18 3.55 -5.20
CA HIS A 64 -0.52 4.02 -4.00
C HIS A 64 0.35 3.89 -2.74
N VAL A 65 0.91 2.72 -2.47
CA VAL A 65 1.77 2.50 -1.30
C VAL A 65 2.95 3.48 -1.26
N LEU A 66 3.62 3.69 -2.39
CA LEU A 66 4.71 4.67 -2.50
C LEU A 66 4.23 6.09 -2.17
N ARG A 67 3.04 6.46 -2.62
CA ARG A 67 2.44 7.77 -2.31
C ARG A 67 2.06 7.89 -0.84
N VAL A 68 1.51 6.83 -0.24
CA VAL A 68 1.20 6.81 1.19
C VAL A 68 2.47 7.00 2.03
N ILE A 69 3.59 6.37 1.65
CA ILE A 69 4.88 6.58 2.32
C ILE A 69 5.33 8.04 2.20
N GLU A 70 5.23 8.65 1.00
CA GLU A 70 5.56 10.07 0.80
C GLU A 70 4.65 10.97 1.67
N CYS A 71 3.34 10.73 1.65
CA CYS A 71 2.38 11.47 2.45
C CYS A 71 2.62 11.29 3.96
N ALA A 72 2.99 10.09 4.41
CA ALA A 72 3.28 9.82 5.81
C ALA A 72 4.48 10.64 6.33
N HIS A 73 5.53 10.78 5.52
CA HIS A 73 6.66 11.66 5.83
C HIS A 73 6.20 13.13 5.96
N GLU A 74 5.44 13.63 4.98
CA GLU A 74 4.99 15.03 4.98
C GLU A 74 4.04 15.33 6.15
N VAL A 75 3.10 14.43 6.45
CA VAL A 75 2.18 14.56 7.58
C VAL A 75 2.94 14.51 8.90
N TYR A 76 3.89 13.58 9.05
CA TYR A 76 4.75 13.50 10.24
C TYR A 76 5.52 14.80 10.47
N ASP A 77 6.17 15.32 9.43
CA ASP A 77 6.95 16.55 9.51
C ASP A 77 6.06 17.77 9.78
N LEU A 78 4.85 17.81 9.20
CA LEU A 78 3.87 18.86 9.48
C LEU A 78 3.43 18.83 10.95
N TRP A 79 3.04 17.68 11.47
CA TRP A 79 2.60 17.55 12.86
C TRP A 79 3.72 17.92 13.84
N THR A 80 4.96 17.51 13.55
CA THR A 80 6.15 17.88 14.34
C THR A 80 6.33 19.40 14.38
N ARG A 81 6.27 20.07 13.22
CA ARG A 81 6.39 21.53 13.13
C ARG A 81 5.25 22.27 13.85
N MET A 82 4.05 21.68 13.89
CA MET A 82 2.89 22.23 14.59
C MET A 82 2.91 21.95 16.10
N GLY A 83 3.92 21.24 16.61
CA GLY A 83 4.12 20.99 18.03
C GLY A 83 3.41 19.75 18.59
N ALA A 84 3.02 18.79 17.73
CA ALA A 84 2.49 17.52 18.20
C ALA A 84 3.58 16.66 18.83
N ASP A 85 3.23 15.89 19.85
CA ASP A 85 4.12 14.90 20.43
C ASP A 85 4.19 13.65 19.51
N MET A 86 5.34 13.44 18.91
CA MET A 86 5.63 12.34 18.00
C MET A 86 6.56 11.30 18.63
N SER A 87 6.85 11.39 19.93
CA SER A 87 7.81 10.53 20.63
C SER A 87 7.29 9.12 20.90
N GLY A 88 5.99 8.90 20.77
CA GLY A 88 5.34 7.61 21.10
C GLY A 88 5.59 6.48 20.10
N TYR A 89 6.28 6.72 18.99
CA TYR A 89 6.64 5.75 17.97
C TYR A 89 7.86 6.19 17.17
N THR A 90 8.49 5.25 16.48
CA THR A 90 9.69 5.50 15.67
C THR A 90 9.33 5.81 14.20
N LYS A 91 10.29 6.39 13.46
CA LYS A 91 10.15 6.55 12.00
C LYS A 91 10.10 5.22 11.27
N GLU A 92 10.80 4.21 11.78
CA GLU A 92 10.72 2.85 11.22
C GLU A 92 9.30 2.30 11.34
N GLU A 93 8.64 2.43 12.51
CA GLU A 93 7.24 2.01 12.69
C GLU A 93 6.28 2.77 11.76
N LEU A 94 6.52 4.05 11.51
CA LEU A 94 5.72 4.82 10.55
C LEU A 94 5.84 4.26 9.13
N ILE A 95 7.09 4.05 8.67
CA ILE A 95 7.33 3.54 7.31
C ILE A 95 6.87 2.09 7.17
N PHE A 96 7.08 1.26 8.21
CA PHE A 96 6.56 -0.10 8.23
C PHE A 96 5.04 -0.15 8.08
N THR A 97 4.35 0.71 8.81
CA THR A 97 2.89 0.82 8.74
C THR A 97 2.44 1.29 7.37
N ALA A 98 3.05 2.35 6.81
CA ALA A 98 2.72 2.87 5.49
C ALA A 98 2.99 1.85 4.38
N LEU A 99 4.07 1.08 4.48
CA LEU A 99 4.45 0.03 3.54
C LEU A 99 3.43 -1.13 3.52
N ASN A 100 2.90 -1.50 4.69
CA ASN A 100 2.14 -2.75 4.87
C ASN A 100 0.64 -2.54 5.17
N HIS A 101 0.13 -1.30 5.25
CA HIS A 101 -1.26 -1.05 5.65
C HIS A 101 -2.27 -1.80 4.79
N ASP A 102 -2.00 -1.90 3.52
CA ASP A 102 -2.88 -2.44 2.47
C ASP A 102 -2.40 -3.78 1.87
N ILE A 103 -1.37 -4.42 2.46
CA ILE A 103 -0.80 -5.65 1.89
C ILE A 103 -1.82 -6.80 1.83
N GLY A 104 -2.87 -6.75 2.63
CA GLY A 104 -4.01 -7.66 2.56
C GLY A 104 -4.72 -7.66 1.21
N LYS A 105 -4.56 -6.62 0.38
CA LYS A 105 -5.06 -6.60 -1.01
C LYS A 105 -4.40 -7.66 -1.89
N MET A 106 -3.27 -8.20 -1.49
CA MET A 106 -2.61 -9.32 -2.18
C MET A 106 -3.38 -10.64 -2.01
N GLY A 107 -4.29 -10.71 -1.04
CA GLY A 107 -5.08 -11.92 -0.79
C GLY A 107 -4.33 -12.97 0.01
N PHE A 108 -4.77 -14.21 -0.10
CA PHE A 108 -4.18 -15.33 0.64
C PHE A 108 -3.01 -15.95 -0.14
N PRO A 109 -2.05 -16.59 0.54
CA PRO A 109 -0.97 -17.33 -0.11
C PRO A 109 -1.49 -18.40 -1.09
N GLY A 110 -0.72 -18.70 -2.11
CA GLY A 110 -1.06 -19.66 -3.17
C GLY A 110 -1.71 -19.02 -4.39
N GLU A 111 -1.57 -19.65 -5.53
CA GLU A 111 -2.05 -19.18 -6.83
C GLU A 111 -3.58 -19.01 -6.87
N GLY A 112 -4.06 -17.93 -7.50
CA GLY A 112 -5.49 -17.66 -7.69
C GLY A 112 -6.22 -17.13 -6.44
N ASN A 113 -5.49 -16.80 -5.37
CA ASN A 113 -6.06 -16.31 -4.10
C ASN A 113 -5.93 -14.79 -3.91
N GLU A 114 -5.64 -14.03 -4.97
CA GLU A 114 -5.68 -12.57 -4.96
C GLU A 114 -7.08 -12.04 -4.60
N ILE A 115 -7.16 -10.89 -3.90
CA ILE A 115 -8.44 -10.28 -3.53
C ILE A 115 -9.19 -9.74 -4.75
N TYR A 116 -8.48 -9.09 -5.68
CA TYR A 116 -9.07 -8.46 -6.84
C TYR A 116 -8.86 -9.28 -8.11
N GLN A 117 -9.96 -9.61 -8.77
CA GLN A 117 -9.98 -10.21 -10.10
C GLN A 117 -10.60 -9.24 -11.10
N PRO A 118 -10.18 -9.22 -12.38
CA PRO A 118 -10.86 -8.46 -13.41
C PRO A 118 -12.36 -8.75 -13.43
N ASN A 119 -13.18 -7.72 -13.57
CA ASN A 119 -14.63 -7.89 -13.58
C ASN A 119 -15.08 -8.33 -14.97
N ASP A 120 -15.66 -9.52 -15.09
CA ASP A 120 -16.16 -10.09 -16.35
C ASP A 120 -17.37 -9.34 -16.89
N SER A 121 -18.17 -8.71 -16.01
CA SER A 121 -19.38 -8.02 -16.36
C SER A 121 -19.10 -6.68 -17.04
N GLU A 122 -19.28 -6.62 -18.37
CA GLU A 122 -19.16 -5.37 -19.14
C GLU A 122 -20.13 -4.30 -18.65
N TRP A 123 -21.35 -4.70 -18.23
CA TRP A 123 -22.34 -3.78 -17.68
C TRP A 123 -21.83 -3.10 -16.40
N HIS A 124 -21.23 -3.87 -15.46
CA HIS A 124 -20.68 -3.29 -14.24
C HIS A 124 -19.50 -2.36 -14.51
N ARG A 125 -18.62 -2.72 -15.46
CA ARG A 125 -17.52 -1.84 -15.87
C ARG A 125 -18.02 -0.53 -16.46
N LYS A 126 -18.95 -0.61 -17.45
CA LYS A 126 -19.45 0.59 -18.17
C LYS A 126 -20.36 1.47 -17.34
N ASN A 127 -21.25 0.91 -16.53
CA ASN A 127 -22.28 1.67 -15.82
C ASN A 127 -21.91 2.04 -14.39
N LEU A 128 -21.09 1.22 -13.72
CA LEU A 128 -20.68 1.45 -12.34
C LEU A 128 -19.19 1.81 -12.20
N GLY A 129 -18.41 1.71 -13.27
CA GLY A 129 -16.95 1.86 -13.21
C GLY A 129 -16.29 0.78 -12.35
N LYS A 130 -16.94 -0.38 -12.14
CA LYS A 130 -16.41 -1.49 -11.34
C LYS A 130 -15.51 -2.36 -12.20
N GLU A 131 -14.23 -1.97 -12.28
CA GLU A 131 -13.22 -2.64 -13.11
C GLU A 131 -12.79 -4.00 -12.54
N TYR A 132 -12.79 -4.14 -11.22
CA TYR A 132 -12.42 -5.37 -10.53
C TYR A 132 -13.55 -5.86 -9.62
N LYS A 133 -13.59 -7.17 -9.40
CA LYS A 133 -14.49 -7.84 -8.45
C LYS A 133 -13.66 -8.49 -7.33
N ILE A 134 -14.27 -8.65 -6.18
CA ILE A 134 -13.70 -9.47 -5.10
C ILE A 134 -13.71 -10.93 -5.55
N ASN A 135 -12.63 -11.63 -5.28
CA ASN A 135 -12.49 -13.05 -5.56
C ASN A 135 -13.48 -13.86 -4.69
N PRO A 136 -14.47 -14.53 -5.29
CA PRO A 136 -15.49 -15.24 -4.53
C PRO A 136 -14.97 -16.51 -3.83
N ASN A 137 -13.77 -16.97 -4.19
CA ASN A 137 -13.17 -18.16 -3.59
C ASN A 137 -12.48 -17.86 -2.26
N ASN A 138 -12.18 -16.60 -1.99
CA ASN A 138 -11.54 -16.20 -0.76
C ASN A 138 -12.58 -16.01 0.37
N PRO A 139 -12.25 -16.37 1.62
CA PRO A 139 -13.09 -16.04 2.76
C PRO A 139 -13.18 -14.51 2.90
N PHE A 140 -14.36 -14.04 3.35
CA PHE A 140 -14.52 -12.61 3.63
C PHE A 140 -13.57 -12.19 4.75
N THR A 141 -12.78 -11.16 4.48
CA THR A 141 -11.84 -10.59 5.45
C THR A 141 -11.65 -9.10 5.14
N LEU A 142 -11.57 -8.27 6.16
CA LEU A 142 -11.17 -6.88 6.00
C LEU A 142 -9.70 -6.82 5.58
N VAL A 143 -9.34 -5.87 4.73
CA VAL A 143 -7.98 -5.73 4.20
C VAL A 143 -6.96 -5.54 5.31
N ASN A 144 -7.27 -4.71 6.31
CA ASN A 144 -6.37 -4.43 7.43
C ASN A 144 -6.13 -5.67 8.29
N ASP A 145 -7.17 -6.47 8.55
CA ASP A 145 -7.04 -7.72 9.31
C ASP A 145 -6.20 -8.74 8.52
N LEU A 146 -6.42 -8.84 7.21
CA LEU A 146 -5.62 -9.70 6.35
C LEU A 146 -4.17 -9.21 6.22
N SER A 147 -3.94 -7.90 6.24
CA SER A 147 -2.59 -7.32 6.26
C SER A 147 -1.81 -7.79 7.49
N ILE A 148 -2.41 -7.71 8.67
CA ILE A 148 -1.81 -8.16 9.93
C ILE A 148 -1.57 -9.68 9.90
N TRP A 149 -2.55 -10.44 9.40
CA TRP A 149 -2.44 -11.90 9.29
C TRP A 149 -1.31 -12.32 8.32
N LEU A 150 -1.17 -11.65 7.16
CA LEU A 150 -0.11 -11.93 6.20
C LEU A 150 1.28 -11.69 6.80
N LEU A 151 1.49 -10.57 7.49
CA LEU A 151 2.75 -10.29 8.18
C LEU A 151 3.11 -11.41 9.16
N GLN A 152 2.13 -11.87 9.94
CA GLN A 152 2.32 -13.00 10.86
C GLN A 152 2.59 -14.31 10.11
N HIS A 153 1.89 -14.58 8.99
CA HIS A 153 2.09 -15.76 8.17
C HIS A 153 3.53 -15.87 7.64
N TYR A 154 4.10 -14.74 7.22
CA TYR A 154 5.50 -14.66 6.78
C TYR A 154 6.52 -14.54 7.92
N GLY A 155 6.09 -14.66 9.17
CA GLY A 155 6.95 -14.63 10.36
C GLY A 155 7.57 -13.25 10.60
N ILE A 156 6.93 -12.18 10.13
CA ILE A 156 7.37 -10.80 10.36
C ILE A 156 6.77 -10.33 11.69
N GLU A 157 7.62 -10.05 12.65
CA GLU A 157 7.20 -9.49 13.93
C GLU A 157 6.75 -8.04 13.74
N ILE A 158 5.62 -7.69 14.34
CA ILE A 158 5.06 -6.34 14.35
C ILE A 158 4.95 -5.81 15.77
N THR A 159 5.24 -4.53 15.95
CA THR A 159 5.02 -3.86 17.23
C THR A 159 3.54 -3.59 17.45
N TRP A 160 3.18 -3.25 18.70
CA TRP A 160 1.81 -2.83 19.01
C TRP A 160 1.42 -1.56 18.26
N ASN A 161 2.36 -0.63 18.08
CA ASN A 161 2.15 0.60 17.31
C ASN A 161 1.86 0.31 15.85
N GLU A 162 2.64 -0.57 15.22
CA GLU A 162 2.47 -0.98 13.82
C GLU A 162 1.14 -1.70 13.60
N MET A 163 0.77 -2.61 14.51
CA MET A 163 -0.51 -3.29 14.46
C MET A 163 -1.67 -2.29 14.51
N LEU A 164 -1.64 -1.35 15.46
CA LEU A 164 -2.65 -0.30 15.56
C LEU A 164 -2.63 0.65 14.36
N GLY A 165 -1.44 1.01 13.86
CA GLY A 165 -1.28 1.86 12.70
C GLY A 165 -1.94 1.24 11.45
N ILE A 166 -1.70 -0.04 11.18
CA ILE A 166 -2.34 -0.79 10.09
C ILE A 166 -3.85 -0.88 10.33
N LYS A 167 -4.28 -1.31 11.52
CA LYS A 167 -5.71 -1.47 11.85
C LYS A 167 -6.51 -0.18 11.69
N LEU A 168 -5.92 0.97 12.04
CA LEU A 168 -6.61 2.24 12.10
C LEU A 168 -6.48 3.09 10.83
N THR A 169 -5.80 2.62 9.78
CA THR A 169 -5.55 3.40 8.57
C THR A 169 -6.83 3.89 7.91
N ASP A 170 -7.87 3.06 7.84
CA ASP A 170 -9.19 3.45 7.29
C ASP A 170 -9.93 4.50 8.15
N GLY A 171 -9.40 4.85 9.32
CA GLY A 171 -10.02 5.83 10.20
C GLY A 171 -11.46 5.47 10.54
N LEU A 172 -12.36 6.45 10.50
CA LEU A 172 -13.79 6.27 10.81
C LEU A 172 -14.61 5.68 9.65
N TYR A 173 -14.00 5.37 8.50
CA TYR A 173 -14.66 4.60 7.44
C TYR A 173 -14.88 3.15 7.88
N ASP A 174 -14.03 2.60 8.76
CA ASP A 174 -14.30 1.37 9.49
C ASP A 174 -14.90 1.72 10.85
N GLU A 175 -16.18 1.42 11.06
CA GLU A 175 -16.89 1.71 12.33
C GLU A 175 -16.23 1.03 13.54
N SER A 176 -15.53 -0.09 13.35
CA SER A 176 -14.80 -0.77 14.42
C SER A 176 -13.65 0.05 15.00
N ASN A 177 -13.16 1.04 14.24
CA ASN A 177 -12.09 1.95 14.67
C ASN A 177 -12.60 3.11 15.54
N LYS A 178 -13.91 3.36 15.53
CA LYS A 178 -14.51 4.49 16.24
C LYS A 178 -14.11 4.58 17.73
N PRO A 179 -14.10 3.51 18.53
CA PRO A 179 -13.68 3.59 19.94
C PRO A 179 -12.27 4.15 20.13
N TYR A 180 -11.35 3.84 19.22
CA TYR A 180 -9.96 4.31 19.27
C TYR A 180 -9.84 5.83 19.03
N TYR A 181 -10.63 6.36 18.08
CA TYR A 181 -10.53 7.76 17.68
C TYR A 181 -11.32 8.71 18.58
N ILE A 182 -12.44 8.29 19.16
CA ILE A 182 -13.30 9.15 19.96
C ILE A 182 -12.97 9.13 21.46
N SER A 183 -12.24 8.12 21.94
CA SER A 183 -11.92 8.01 23.36
C SER A 183 -10.82 9.01 23.75
N ARG A 184 -11.09 9.76 24.81
CA ARG A 184 -10.15 10.79 25.34
C ARG A 184 -9.80 10.56 26.80
N SER A 185 -10.38 9.55 27.47
CA SER A 185 -10.02 9.24 28.84
C SER A 185 -8.60 8.66 28.91
N ALA A 186 -7.92 8.89 30.01
CA ALA A 186 -6.54 8.45 30.19
C ALA A 186 -6.35 6.93 29.97
N ASP A 187 -7.38 6.14 30.30
CA ASP A 187 -7.34 4.68 30.27
C ASP A 187 -7.66 4.09 28.88
N SER A 188 -8.28 4.87 27.99
CA SER A 188 -8.81 4.36 26.71
C SER A 188 -8.39 5.17 25.48
N LYS A 189 -7.66 6.27 25.64
CA LYS A 189 -7.11 7.03 24.50
C LYS A 189 -5.94 6.30 23.86
N LEU A 190 -5.74 6.53 22.58
CA LEU A 190 -4.51 6.14 21.89
C LEU A 190 -3.30 6.74 22.60
N LYS A 191 -2.23 5.96 22.73
CA LYS A 191 -0.98 6.39 23.39
C LYS A 191 -0.03 7.07 22.42
N THR A 192 -0.25 6.92 21.11
CA THR A 192 0.58 7.51 20.06
C THR A 192 -0.28 8.18 18.99
N ASN A 193 0.33 9.05 18.20
CA ASN A 193 -0.30 9.71 17.08
C ASN A 193 -0.18 8.92 15.75
N LEU A 194 0.45 7.73 15.77
CA LEU A 194 0.71 6.96 14.55
C LEU A 194 -0.57 6.67 13.74
N GLY A 195 -1.63 6.20 14.39
CA GLY A 195 -2.91 5.92 13.71
C GLY A 195 -3.53 7.15 13.05
N TYR A 196 -3.40 8.34 13.68
CA TYR A 196 -3.88 9.60 13.09
C TYR A 196 -3.04 10.01 11.87
N VAL A 197 -1.71 9.92 11.97
CA VAL A 197 -0.78 10.25 10.88
C VAL A 197 -1.01 9.33 9.70
N MET A 198 -1.14 8.04 9.94
CA MET A 198 -1.39 7.05 8.89
C MET A 198 -2.73 7.23 8.19
N HIS A 199 -3.81 7.45 8.95
CA HIS A 199 -5.12 7.74 8.34
C HIS A 199 -5.09 9.00 7.47
N GLN A 200 -4.41 10.07 7.93
CA GLN A 200 -4.27 11.29 7.13
C GLN A 200 -3.42 11.06 5.88
N ALA A 201 -2.33 10.31 5.99
CA ALA A 201 -1.43 10.02 4.88
C ALA A 201 -2.13 9.22 3.78
N ASP A 202 -2.83 8.17 4.15
CA ASP A 202 -3.61 7.34 3.21
C ASP A 202 -4.76 8.12 2.57
N SER A 203 -5.56 8.81 3.37
CA SER A 203 -6.67 9.65 2.88
C SER A 203 -6.16 10.75 1.92
N MET A 204 -5.03 11.39 2.22
CA MET A 204 -4.40 12.37 1.34
C MET A 204 -3.92 11.74 0.04
N ALA A 205 -3.27 10.58 0.10
CA ALA A 205 -2.80 9.85 -1.08
C ALA A 205 -3.98 9.46 -1.99
N ALA A 206 -5.00 8.82 -1.43
CA ALA A 206 -6.20 8.42 -2.14
C ALA A 206 -6.92 9.62 -2.79
N ARG A 207 -7.00 10.75 -2.09
CA ARG A 207 -7.62 11.98 -2.62
C ARG A 207 -6.82 12.58 -3.78
N ILE A 208 -5.51 12.64 -3.69
CA ILE A 208 -4.63 13.11 -4.77
C ILE A 208 -4.78 12.23 -6.01
N GLU A 209 -4.87 10.91 -5.83
CA GLU A 209 -5.03 9.93 -6.91
C GLU A 209 -6.39 10.06 -7.58
N TYR A 210 -7.45 10.24 -6.81
CA TYR A 210 -8.78 10.54 -7.33
C TYR A 210 -8.79 11.83 -8.18
N GLU A 211 -8.17 12.91 -7.69
CA GLU A 211 -8.10 14.17 -8.43
C GLU A 211 -7.30 14.05 -9.73
N ARG A 212 -6.21 13.26 -9.73
CA ARG A 212 -5.46 12.94 -10.94
C ARG A 212 -6.30 12.19 -11.95
N TRP A 213 -7.04 11.19 -11.50
CA TRP A 213 -7.97 10.44 -12.35
C TRP A 213 -9.06 11.35 -12.90
N ASN A 214 -9.72 12.13 -12.06
CA ASN A 214 -10.85 13.00 -12.43
C ASN A 214 -10.43 14.13 -13.38
N ASN A 215 -9.20 14.64 -13.26
CA ASN A 215 -8.69 15.73 -14.08
C ASN A 215 -7.86 15.27 -15.28
N ASN A 216 -7.79 13.96 -15.55
CA ASN A 216 -6.92 13.37 -16.59
C ASN A 216 -5.47 13.87 -16.57
N LYS A 217 -4.96 14.23 -15.40
CA LYS A 217 -3.59 14.71 -15.25
C LYS A 217 -2.60 13.57 -15.38
N PRO A 218 -1.50 13.74 -16.16
CA PRO A 218 -0.45 12.74 -16.22
C PRO A 218 0.17 12.52 -14.83
N ILE A 219 0.55 11.28 -14.53
CA ILE A 219 1.31 10.94 -13.32
C ILE A 219 2.65 11.66 -13.41
N LYS A 220 2.87 12.65 -12.57
CA LYS A 220 4.23 13.14 -12.32
C LYS A 220 4.87 12.15 -11.37
N SER A 221 5.92 11.46 -11.79
CA SER A 221 6.75 10.70 -10.86
C SER A 221 7.32 11.73 -9.87
N THR A 222 6.90 11.64 -8.62
CA THR A 222 7.48 12.44 -7.56
C THR A 222 8.88 11.90 -7.32
N THR A 223 9.88 12.62 -7.77
CA THR A 223 11.28 12.28 -7.50
C THR A 223 11.55 12.63 -6.04
N ILE A 224 11.58 11.64 -5.17
CA ILE A 224 12.17 11.81 -3.84
C ILE A 224 13.64 12.17 -4.09
N LYS A 225 14.01 13.42 -3.85
CA LYS A 225 15.41 13.86 -3.89
C LYS A 225 16.14 13.35 -2.63
N ARG A 226 16.26 12.04 -2.50
CA ARG A 226 17.25 11.42 -1.60
C ARG A 226 18.30 10.75 -2.47
N PRO A 227 19.59 10.79 -2.11
CA PRO A 227 20.64 10.14 -2.89
C PRO A 227 20.41 8.63 -2.83
N THR A 228 19.79 8.08 -3.88
CA THR A 228 19.65 6.65 -4.09
C THR A 228 20.98 6.08 -4.55
N LYS A 229 21.60 5.22 -3.75
CA LYS A 229 22.56 4.26 -4.30
C LYS A 229 21.75 3.30 -5.17
N THR A 230 21.93 3.39 -6.47
CA THR A 230 21.29 2.48 -7.43
C THR A 230 21.87 1.08 -7.22
N ILE A 231 21.12 0.22 -6.57
CA ILE A 231 21.46 -1.21 -6.52
C ILE A 231 20.83 -1.81 -7.78
N THR A 232 21.62 -1.91 -8.83
CA THR A 232 21.22 -2.64 -10.04
C THR A 232 21.35 -4.13 -9.76
N ASN A 233 20.27 -4.79 -9.47
CA ASN A 233 20.23 -6.26 -9.42
C ASN A 233 19.72 -6.76 -10.79
N PRO A 234 20.59 -7.30 -11.67
CA PRO A 234 20.22 -7.66 -13.04
C PRO A 234 19.14 -8.75 -13.13
N LYS A 235 19.00 -9.58 -12.10
CA LYS A 235 18.04 -10.68 -12.06
C LYS A 235 16.58 -10.23 -11.89
N THR A 236 16.34 -9.14 -11.17
CA THR A 236 14.98 -8.60 -10.97
C THR A 236 14.41 -7.98 -12.25
N LYS A 237 15.26 -7.37 -13.10
CA LYS A 237 14.81 -6.78 -14.37
C LYS A 237 14.30 -7.79 -15.38
N VAL A 238 14.90 -8.99 -15.42
CA VAL A 238 14.54 -10.02 -16.39
C VAL A 238 13.16 -10.59 -16.07
N ASN A 239 12.86 -10.86 -14.81
CA ASN A 239 11.59 -11.46 -14.39
C ASN A 239 10.40 -10.53 -14.63
N ALA A 240 10.51 -9.27 -14.28
CA ALA A 240 9.41 -8.31 -14.45
C ALA A 240 9.10 -8.04 -15.95
N GLN A 241 10.12 -8.04 -16.81
CA GLN A 241 9.94 -7.86 -18.25
C GLN A 241 9.33 -9.09 -18.94
N GLU A 242 9.75 -10.29 -18.56
CA GLU A 242 9.19 -11.54 -19.09
C GLU A 242 7.73 -11.71 -18.65
N MET A 243 7.43 -11.45 -17.38
CA MET A 243 6.09 -11.50 -16.81
C MET A 243 5.12 -10.53 -17.53
N PHE A 244 5.62 -9.33 -17.87
CA PHE A 244 4.81 -8.35 -18.59
C PHE A 244 4.49 -8.77 -20.03
N LYS A 245 5.43 -9.40 -20.73
CA LYS A 245 5.22 -9.94 -22.08
C LYS A 245 4.16 -11.05 -22.08
N ASP A 246 4.20 -11.93 -21.08
CA ASP A 246 3.23 -13.02 -20.96
C ASP A 246 1.82 -12.54 -20.61
N LEU A 247 1.70 -11.46 -19.80
CA LEU A 247 0.40 -10.96 -19.33
C LEU A 247 -0.28 -9.99 -20.30
N PHE A 248 0.48 -9.22 -21.07
CA PHE A 248 -0.08 -8.10 -21.88
C PHE A 248 0.23 -8.18 -23.37
N GLY A 249 1.04 -9.12 -23.82
CA GLY A 249 1.43 -9.30 -25.23
C GLY A 249 2.23 -8.11 -25.80
N ASP A 250 3.04 -8.36 -26.82
CA ASP A 250 3.69 -7.30 -27.60
C ASP A 250 2.60 -6.52 -28.37
N LYS A 251 2.21 -5.35 -27.89
CA LYS A 251 1.45 -4.36 -28.64
C LYS A 251 2.22 -3.07 -28.75
#